data_22f18caeb6b18544343db231b9438854
#
_entry.id   22f18caeb6b18544343db231b9438854
#
_cell.length_a   1.000
_cell.length_b   1.000
_cell.length_c   1.000
_cell.angle_alpha   90.00
_cell.angle_beta   90.00
_cell.angle_gamma   90.00
#
_symmetry.space_group_name_H-M   'P 1'
#
loop_
_entity.id
_entity.type
_entity.pdbx_description
1 polymer ?
#
loop_
_entity_poly.entity_id
_entity_poly.type
_entity_poly.pdbx_seq_one_letter_code
_entity_poly.pdbx_strand_id
1 'polypeptide(L)'
;MNTQHQNQESLMDLIQEAVIRKGKSRDIDVGKEWEKVCKKANVQTERKQPPQHSFIWGAITGIAATILAIFVFTYVDLQSGDTYTPADARTLGSITLSTDEGETADIRKGTELDEMFGADISVGDDGKPELVCATAKGDVPVEIRHLQTPTGKDFKVVLADGTTVWMNAETTLDYPTRFEGNTRHVKLKGEAYFKVTKDPSHPFIVEVDGMQAKVLGTELYVKGYGAKNNSVALVNGSVEVTGLNAKKTVMLTPGQEARCNGNDLSVADINTDVYTYWRDGYFYFDDQPLSAVMGQISKWYNVKVDFENKKLRDVRVRYFFVRTESVERAVAILNRMKIMDVTISGNTIHIK
;
A
#
# COMPACT_ATOMS: atom_id res chain seq x y z
N MET A 1 -18.83 17.54 11.45
CA MET A 1 -17.82 16.84 10.65
C MET A 1 -16.41 17.42 10.81
N ASN A 2 -16.23 18.72 10.98
CA ASN A 2 -14.91 19.36 11.10
C ASN A 2 -14.09 19.01 12.36
N THR A 3 -14.72 18.71 13.47
CA THR A 3 -14.03 18.37 14.73
C THR A 3 -13.40 16.99 14.70
N GLN A 4 -13.94 16.05 13.94
CA GLN A 4 -13.33 14.72 13.79
C GLN A 4 -12.10 14.75 12.84
N HIS A 5 -12.12 15.56 11.77
CA HIS A 5 -10.96 15.73 10.87
C HIS A 5 -9.82 16.48 11.56
N GLN A 6 -10.11 17.58 12.26
CA GLN A 6 -9.09 18.31 13.02
C GLN A 6 -8.48 17.48 14.16
N ASN A 7 -9.29 16.63 14.82
CA ASN A 7 -8.79 15.70 15.82
C ASN A 7 -7.95 14.56 15.21
N GLN A 8 -8.29 14.09 14.00
CA GLN A 8 -7.50 13.12 13.27
C GLN A 8 -6.16 13.69 12.77
N GLU A 9 -6.15 14.92 12.24
CA GLU A 9 -4.91 15.61 11.86
C GLU A 9 -4.00 15.85 13.06
N SER A 10 -4.53 16.35 14.16
CA SER A 10 -3.78 16.57 15.41
C SER A 10 -3.25 15.25 16.00
N LEU A 11 -4.02 14.16 15.88
CA LEU A 11 -3.61 12.82 16.34
C LEU A 11 -2.50 12.23 15.48
N MET A 12 -2.60 12.38 14.15
CA MET A 12 -1.58 11.93 13.21
C MET A 12 -0.27 12.74 13.38
N ASP A 13 -0.37 14.04 13.61
CA ASP A 13 0.80 14.87 13.93
C ASP A 13 1.49 14.43 15.23
N LEU A 14 0.74 14.05 16.26
CA LEU A 14 1.27 13.51 17.52
C LEU A 14 1.93 12.13 17.35
N ILE A 15 1.34 11.26 16.55
CA ILE A 15 1.92 9.95 16.22
C ILE A 15 3.23 10.14 15.45
N GLN A 16 3.26 11.03 14.46
CA GLN A 16 4.46 11.34 13.69
C GLN A 16 5.56 11.94 14.57
N GLU A 17 5.23 12.87 15.48
CA GLU A 17 6.20 13.38 16.46
C GLU A 17 6.71 12.26 17.39
N ALA A 18 5.86 11.35 17.84
CA ALA A 18 6.27 10.23 18.69
C ALA A 18 7.20 9.28 17.93
N VAL A 19 6.91 8.98 16.65
CA VAL A 19 7.76 8.15 15.79
C VAL A 19 9.12 8.81 15.53
N ILE A 20 9.14 10.13 15.28
CA ILE A 20 10.38 10.89 15.03
C ILE A 20 11.24 11.00 16.30
N ARG A 21 10.63 11.26 17.47
CA ARG A 21 11.37 11.45 18.74
C ARG A 21 12.02 10.17 19.26
N LYS A 22 11.46 8.98 18.96
CA LYS A 22 11.94 7.71 19.50
C LYS A 22 13.01 7.00 18.66
N GLY A 23 13.68 7.67 17.74
CA GLY A 23 14.75 7.12 16.89
C GLY A 23 15.92 6.43 17.60
N LYS A 24 15.85 6.18 18.93
CA LYS A 24 16.88 5.51 19.72
C LYS A 24 16.43 4.24 20.47
N SER A 25 15.19 3.78 20.36
CA SER A 25 14.71 2.59 21.09
C SER A 25 14.17 1.52 20.13
N ARG A 26 14.70 0.32 20.24
CA ARG A 26 14.40 -0.84 19.37
C ARG A 26 13.07 -1.54 19.62
N ASP A 27 12.34 -1.19 20.70
CA ASP A 27 11.07 -1.84 21.06
C ASP A 27 9.98 -0.79 21.30
N ILE A 28 9.17 -0.52 20.28
CA ILE A 28 7.96 0.29 20.43
C ILE A 28 6.76 -0.68 20.36
N ASP A 29 6.16 -0.96 21.52
CA ASP A 29 4.84 -1.58 21.61
C ASP A 29 3.80 -0.54 21.18
N VAL A 30 3.40 -0.60 19.91
CA VAL A 30 2.45 0.35 19.30
C VAL A 30 1.13 0.39 20.05
N GLY A 31 0.68 -0.74 20.63
CA GLY A 31 -0.55 -0.83 21.43
C GLY A 31 -0.47 -0.01 22.71
N LYS A 32 0.65 -0.07 23.43
CA LYS A 32 0.87 0.72 24.65
C LYS A 32 1.06 2.21 24.38
N GLU A 33 1.69 2.57 23.27
CA GLU A 33 1.85 3.98 22.91
C GLU A 33 0.53 4.58 22.42
N TRP A 34 -0.30 3.78 21.73
CA TRP A 34 -1.66 4.17 21.36
C TRP A 34 -2.54 4.46 22.59
N GLU A 35 -2.47 3.60 23.60
CA GLU A 35 -3.21 3.82 24.85
C GLU A 35 -2.78 5.11 25.57
N LYS A 36 -1.50 5.48 25.52
CA LYS A 36 -1.00 6.77 26.04
C LYS A 36 -1.51 7.98 25.25
N VAL A 37 -1.61 7.86 23.94
CA VAL A 37 -2.14 8.90 23.05
C VAL A 37 -3.63 9.11 23.32
N CYS A 38 -4.42 8.03 23.42
CA CYS A 38 -5.84 8.09 23.76
C CYS A 38 -6.07 8.71 25.15
N LYS A 39 -5.25 8.39 26.14
CA LYS A 39 -5.30 9.01 27.49
C LYS A 39 -4.93 10.50 27.47
N LYS A 40 -3.97 10.92 26.65
CA LYS A 40 -3.57 12.34 26.50
C LYS A 40 -4.59 13.17 25.72
N ALA A 41 -5.26 12.58 24.75
CA ALA A 41 -6.28 13.22 23.93
C ALA A 41 -7.63 13.41 24.67
N ASN A 42 -7.71 12.97 25.94
CA ASN A 42 -8.88 13.12 26.82
C ASN A 42 -10.20 12.66 26.19
N VAL A 43 -10.14 11.54 25.43
CA VAL A 43 -11.33 10.90 24.88
C VAL A 43 -12.00 10.10 26.02
N GLN A 44 -12.77 10.79 26.85
CA GLN A 44 -13.63 10.14 27.83
C GLN A 44 -14.89 9.62 27.13
N THR A 45 -15.01 8.32 27.05
CA THR A 45 -16.26 7.64 26.77
C THR A 45 -17.12 7.61 28.03
N GLU A 46 -17.73 8.72 28.40
CA GLU A 46 -18.83 8.71 29.38
C GLU A 46 -20.19 8.84 28.67
N ARG A 47 -20.96 7.76 28.73
CA ARG A 47 -22.39 7.79 28.48
C ARG A 47 -23.06 8.52 29.64
N LYS A 48 -23.49 9.77 29.43
CA LYS A 48 -24.48 10.43 30.30
C LYS A 48 -25.83 10.47 29.62
N GLN A 49 -26.84 9.97 30.34
CA GLN A 49 -28.26 10.10 29.98
C GLN A 49 -28.71 11.57 30.11
N PRO A 50 -29.61 12.08 29.27
CA PRO A 50 -30.04 13.45 29.32
C PRO A 50 -31.13 13.65 30.39
N PRO A 51 -31.15 14.77 31.12
CA PRO A 51 -32.31 15.16 31.95
C PRO A 51 -33.44 15.74 31.09
N GLN A 52 -34.66 15.42 31.47
CA GLN A 52 -35.88 15.88 30.86
C GLN A 52 -36.20 17.35 31.26
N HIS A 53 -36.81 18.03 30.31
CA HIS A 53 -37.69 19.21 30.38
C HIS A 53 -37.13 20.64 30.27
N SER A 54 -37.80 21.30 29.33
CA SER A 54 -38.01 22.73 29.11
C SER A 54 -36.92 23.51 28.39
N PHE A 55 -37.04 23.59 27.05
CA PHE A 55 -36.65 24.79 26.27
C PHE A 55 -37.08 24.61 24.79
N ILE A 56 -38.41 24.71 24.53
CA ILE A 56 -38.92 24.43 23.16
C ILE A 56 -38.89 25.66 22.22
N TRP A 57 -38.66 26.88 22.70
CA TRP A 57 -38.77 28.10 21.87
C TRP A 57 -37.42 28.77 21.49
N GLY A 58 -36.29 28.37 22.07
CA GLY A 58 -34.96 28.88 21.68
C GLY A 58 -34.27 28.03 20.62
N ALA A 59 -34.74 26.81 20.37
CA ALA A 59 -34.06 25.83 19.50
C ALA A 59 -34.35 26.04 18.00
N ILE A 60 -35.50 26.63 17.61
CA ILE A 60 -35.92 26.75 16.21
C ILE A 60 -35.12 27.83 15.47
N THR A 61 -34.76 28.93 16.13
CA THR A 61 -33.96 30.03 15.53
C THR A 61 -32.46 29.68 15.46
N GLY A 62 -31.95 28.88 16.40
CA GLY A 62 -30.56 28.42 16.39
C GLY A 62 -30.28 27.36 15.30
N ILE A 63 -31.21 26.46 15.06
CA ILE A 63 -31.09 25.39 14.06
C ILE A 63 -31.10 25.97 12.63
N ALA A 64 -31.94 26.95 12.34
CA ALA A 64 -32.00 27.59 11.03
C ALA A 64 -30.70 28.38 10.72
N ALA A 65 -30.14 29.08 11.72
CA ALA A 65 -28.89 29.80 11.55
C ALA A 65 -27.66 28.87 11.40
N THR A 66 -27.65 27.73 12.11
CA THR A 66 -26.58 26.72 11.96
C THR A 66 -26.70 25.97 10.64
N ILE A 67 -27.88 25.63 10.17
CA ILE A 67 -28.06 25.01 8.85
C ILE A 67 -27.65 25.99 7.74
N LEU A 68 -27.99 27.25 7.85
CA LEU A 68 -27.62 28.28 6.88
C LEU A 68 -26.09 28.56 6.92
N ALA A 69 -25.48 28.59 8.10
CA ALA A 69 -24.04 28.70 8.24
C ALA A 69 -23.30 27.46 7.69
N ILE A 70 -23.83 26.25 7.91
CA ILE A 70 -23.28 25.02 7.34
C ILE A 70 -23.47 25.03 5.81
N PHE A 71 -24.61 25.50 5.30
CA PHE A 71 -24.86 25.57 3.87
C PHE A 71 -23.97 26.63 3.19
N VAL A 72 -23.79 27.79 3.79
CA VAL A 72 -22.86 28.83 3.30
C VAL A 72 -21.42 28.34 3.40
N PHE A 73 -21.05 27.67 4.49
CA PHE A 73 -19.68 27.13 4.67
C PHE A 73 -19.39 26.01 3.67
N THR A 74 -20.32 25.08 3.45
CA THR A 74 -20.16 24.02 2.42
C THR A 74 -20.24 24.60 1.00
N TYR A 75 -20.99 25.67 0.74
CA TYR A 75 -21.07 26.32 -0.55
C TYR A 75 -19.82 27.17 -0.85
N VAL A 76 -19.25 27.82 0.16
CA VAL A 76 -17.97 28.56 0.05
C VAL A 76 -16.79 27.61 -0.04
N ASP A 77 -16.78 26.48 0.70
CA ASP A 77 -15.75 25.45 0.59
C ASP A 77 -15.82 24.72 -0.77
N LEU A 78 -17.02 24.58 -1.36
CA LEU A 78 -17.17 24.04 -2.73
C LEU A 78 -16.74 25.05 -3.81
N GLN A 79 -16.66 26.35 -3.53
CA GLN A 79 -16.19 27.38 -4.48
C GLN A 79 -14.77 27.87 -4.24
N SER A 80 -14.24 27.73 -3.02
CA SER A 80 -12.87 28.08 -2.66
C SER A 80 -11.96 26.88 -2.44
N GLY A 81 -12.46 25.67 -2.69
CA GLY A 81 -11.60 24.53 -2.89
C GLY A 81 -10.74 24.82 -4.10
N ASP A 82 -9.48 25.21 -3.87
CA ASP A 82 -8.41 24.74 -4.71
C ASP A 82 -8.56 23.22 -4.72
N THR A 83 -9.44 22.74 -5.61
CA THR A 83 -9.44 21.37 -6.02
C THR A 83 -8.05 21.15 -6.58
N TYR A 84 -7.15 20.65 -5.70
CA TYR A 84 -6.00 19.93 -6.16
C TYR A 84 -6.57 18.81 -7.04
N THR A 85 -6.76 19.10 -8.30
CA THR A 85 -6.71 18.10 -9.33
C THR A 85 -5.27 17.63 -9.27
N PRO A 86 -5.01 16.38 -8.82
CA PRO A 86 -3.69 15.82 -8.93
C PRO A 86 -3.23 16.14 -10.34
N ALA A 87 -2.10 16.87 -10.46
CA ALA A 87 -1.55 17.21 -11.76
C ALA A 87 -1.63 15.92 -12.56
N ASP A 88 -2.55 15.93 -13.52
CA ASP A 88 -2.80 14.83 -14.40
C ASP A 88 -3.12 13.46 -13.78
N ALA A 89 -4.26 13.33 -13.09
CA ALA A 89 -4.98 12.07 -13.09
C ALA A 89 -5.20 11.53 -14.54
N ARG A 90 -4.95 12.35 -15.54
CA ARG A 90 -4.97 12.01 -16.96
C ARG A 90 -3.68 11.33 -17.46
N THR A 91 -2.56 11.45 -16.77
CA THR A 91 -1.26 10.84 -17.11
C THR A 91 -0.93 9.61 -16.29
N LEU A 92 -1.66 9.32 -15.20
CA LEU A 92 -1.55 8.05 -14.51
C LEU A 92 -2.21 6.99 -15.40
N GLY A 93 -1.44 6.05 -15.92
CA GLY A 93 -1.91 4.92 -16.71
C GLY A 93 -3.11 4.22 -16.08
N SER A 94 -3.80 3.39 -16.84
CA SER A 94 -4.87 2.53 -16.34
C SER A 94 -4.28 1.27 -15.75
N ILE A 95 -4.99 0.64 -14.81
CA ILE A 95 -4.75 -0.75 -14.46
C ILE A 95 -5.26 -1.57 -15.63
N THR A 96 -4.41 -2.40 -16.21
CA THR A 96 -4.73 -3.15 -17.42
C THR A 96 -4.62 -4.65 -17.20
N LEU A 97 -5.55 -5.39 -17.78
CA LEU A 97 -5.51 -6.84 -17.91
C LEU A 97 -5.31 -7.18 -19.38
N SER A 98 -4.34 -8.04 -19.68
CA SER A 98 -4.06 -8.46 -21.06
C SER A 98 -3.76 -9.95 -21.15
N THR A 99 -3.81 -10.49 -22.38
CA THR A 99 -3.47 -11.86 -22.74
C THR A 99 -2.19 -11.90 -23.56
N ASP A 100 -1.59 -13.10 -23.70
CA ASP A 100 -0.47 -13.35 -24.62
C ASP A 100 -0.84 -13.05 -26.09
N GLU A 101 -2.12 -13.12 -26.46
CA GLU A 101 -2.62 -12.83 -27.80
C GLU A 101 -2.76 -11.33 -28.08
N GLY A 102 -2.54 -10.48 -27.05
CA GLY A 102 -2.54 -9.02 -27.18
C GLY A 102 -3.90 -8.36 -26.91
N GLU A 103 -4.92 -9.11 -26.52
CA GLU A 103 -6.17 -8.53 -26.02
C GLU A 103 -5.87 -7.74 -24.74
N THR A 104 -6.44 -6.55 -24.61
CA THR A 104 -6.18 -5.66 -23.46
C THR A 104 -7.45 -4.95 -23.05
N ALA A 105 -7.77 -4.98 -21.76
CA ALA A 105 -8.86 -4.21 -21.17
C ALA A 105 -8.38 -3.30 -20.03
N ASP A 106 -9.00 -2.12 -19.93
CA ASP A 106 -8.88 -1.24 -18.76
C ASP A 106 -9.84 -1.77 -17.68
N ILE A 107 -9.34 -2.05 -16.49
CA ILE A 107 -10.13 -2.59 -15.37
C ILE A 107 -11.33 -1.69 -14.99
N ARG A 108 -11.29 -0.39 -15.29
CA ARG A 108 -12.43 0.51 -15.05
C ARG A 108 -13.66 0.22 -15.92
N LYS A 109 -13.49 -0.58 -16.96
CA LYS A 109 -14.56 -0.98 -17.89
C LYS A 109 -15.08 -2.38 -17.56
N GLY A 110 -15.65 -2.54 -16.36
CA GLY A 110 -16.03 -3.82 -15.77
C GLY A 110 -16.87 -4.75 -16.67
N THR A 111 -17.75 -4.22 -17.51
CA THR A 111 -18.58 -5.01 -18.44
C THR A 111 -17.77 -5.72 -19.53
N GLU A 112 -16.66 -5.15 -19.96
CA GLU A 112 -15.76 -5.76 -20.95
C GLU A 112 -14.91 -6.89 -20.34
N LEU A 113 -14.70 -6.86 -19.01
CA LEU A 113 -13.83 -7.83 -18.31
C LEU A 113 -14.47 -9.21 -18.18
N ASP A 114 -15.78 -9.27 -17.86
CA ASP A 114 -16.50 -10.53 -17.73
C ASP A 114 -16.60 -11.26 -19.08
N GLU A 115 -16.92 -10.54 -20.14
CA GLU A 115 -17.05 -11.08 -21.48
C GLU A 115 -15.72 -11.57 -22.07
N MET A 116 -14.64 -10.79 -21.91
CA MET A 116 -13.33 -11.06 -22.52
C MET A 116 -12.44 -11.97 -21.65
N PHE A 117 -12.54 -11.84 -20.33
CA PHE A 117 -11.56 -12.42 -19.42
C PHE A 117 -12.16 -13.37 -18.37
N GLY A 118 -13.50 -13.51 -18.31
CA GLY A 118 -14.14 -14.30 -17.26
C GLY A 118 -13.75 -13.82 -15.86
N ALA A 119 -13.57 -12.52 -15.70
CA ALA A 119 -13.18 -11.90 -14.46
C ALA A 119 -14.15 -10.76 -14.14
N ASP A 120 -14.46 -10.58 -12.87
CA ASP A 120 -15.40 -9.56 -12.40
C ASP A 120 -14.73 -8.58 -11.45
N ILE A 121 -15.23 -7.34 -11.45
CA ILE A 121 -14.85 -6.32 -10.48
C ILE A 121 -15.86 -6.35 -9.35
N SER A 122 -15.40 -6.70 -8.18
CA SER A 122 -16.16 -6.61 -6.94
C SER A 122 -15.62 -5.51 -6.02
N VAL A 123 -16.33 -5.26 -4.94
CA VAL A 123 -15.87 -4.37 -3.86
C VAL A 123 -15.41 -5.27 -2.72
N GLY A 124 -14.12 -5.18 -2.39
CA GLY A 124 -13.53 -5.94 -1.30
C GLY A 124 -14.01 -5.48 0.08
N ASP A 125 -13.65 -6.22 1.12
CA ASP A 125 -14.00 -5.92 2.52
C ASP A 125 -13.46 -4.55 2.98
N ASP A 126 -12.40 -4.05 2.33
CA ASP A 126 -11.79 -2.74 2.56
C ASP A 126 -12.49 -1.60 1.81
N GLY A 127 -13.58 -1.89 1.10
CA GLY A 127 -14.33 -0.92 0.30
C GLY A 127 -13.66 -0.49 -1.00
N LYS A 128 -12.54 -1.12 -1.38
CA LYS A 128 -11.83 -0.84 -2.63
C LYS A 128 -12.23 -1.83 -3.73
N PRO A 129 -12.16 -1.41 -5.00
CA PRO A 129 -12.39 -2.33 -6.12
C PRO A 129 -11.28 -3.40 -6.16
N GLU A 130 -11.70 -4.64 -6.38
CA GLU A 130 -10.81 -5.79 -6.57
C GLU A 130 -11.22 -6.60 -7.80
N LEU A 131 -10.26 -7.21 -8.48
CA LEU A 131 -10.50 -8.16 -9.55
C LEU A 131 -10.69 -9.55 -8.94
N VAL A 132 -11.82 -10.18 -9.22
CA VAL A 132 -12.07 -11.56 -8.82
C VAL A 132 -12.02 -12.44 -10.06
N CYS A 133 -11.01 -13.30 -10.13
CA CYS A 133 -10.84 -14.23 -11.22
C CYS A 133 -11.75 -15.46 -10.98
N ALA A 134 -12.78 -15.61 -11.79
CA ALA A 134 -13.58 -16.83 -11.76
C ALA A 134 -12.73 -18.03 -12.19
N THR A 135 -12.92 -19.17 -11.54
CA THR A 135 -12.33 -20.42 -12.01
C THR A 135 -12.94 -20.77 -13.35
N ALA A 136 -12.14 -20.77 -14.41
CA ALA A 136 -12.59 -21.17 -15.73
C ALA A 136 -13.17 -22.61 -15.65
N LYS A 137 -14.44 -22.76 -16.02
CA LYS A 137 -15.15 -24.06 -15.99
C LYS A 137 -15.04 -24.72 -17.35
N GLY A 138 -14.78 -26.03 -17.36
CA GLY A 138 -14.80 -26.89 -18.57
C GLY A 138 -13.45 -27.01 -19.28
N ASP A 139 -13.50 -27.42 -20.52
CA ASP A 139 -12.33 -27.71 -21.39
C ASP A 139 -11.74 -26.44 -22.05
N VAL A 140 -11.94 -25.27 -21.45
CA VAL A 140 -11.33 -24.04 -21.96
C VAL A 140 -9.81 -24.10 -21.71
N PRO A 141 -8.97 -23.83 -22.72
CA PRO A 141 -7.52 -23.78 -22.53
C PRO A 141 -7.09 -22.87 -21.38
N VAL A 142 -6.02 -23.26 -20.68
CA VAL A 142 -5.41 -22.38 -19.68
C VAL A 142 -4.64 -21.29 -20.41
N GLU A 143 -4.99 -20.05 -20.12
CA GLU A 143 -4.34 -18.88 -20.68
C GLU A 143 -3.60 -18.12 -19.59
N ILE A 144 -2.50 -17.48 -19.94
CA ILE A 144 -1.80 -16.58 -19.05
C ILE A 144 -2.43 -15.17 -19.15
N ARG A 145 -2.68 -14.58 -18.01
CA ARG A 145 -3.17 -13.21 -17.85
C ARG A 145 -2.06 -12.35 -17.29
N HIS A 146 -1.92 -11.13 -17.82
CA HIS A 146 -0.97 -10.12 -17.39
C HIS A 146 -1.75 -8.97 -16.77
N LEU A 147 -1.72 -8.88 -15.44
CA LEU A 147 -2.31 -7.76 -14.70
C LEU A 147 -1.22 -6.75 -14.38
N GLN A 148 -1.43 -5.50 -14.80
CA GLN A 148 -0.45 -4.43 -14.62
C GLN A 148 -1.04 -3.23 -13.87
N THR A 149 -0.33 -2.81 -12.82
CA THR A 149 -0.58 -1.55 -12.11
C THR A 149 0.39 -0.47 -12.61
N PRO A 150 -0.12 0.72 -13.00
CA PRO A 150 0.76 1.82 -13.38
C PRO A 150 1.35 2.53 -12.16
N THR A 151 2.20 3.52 -12.42
CA THR A 151 2.68 4.48 -11.42
C THR A 151 1.50 5.09 -10.66
N GLY A 152 1.61 5.24 -9.36
CA GLY A 152 0.62 5.91 -8.50
C GLY A 152 -0.64 5.11 -8.19
N LYS A 153 -0.71 3.83 -8.55
CA LYS A 153 -1.85 2.96 -8.25
C LYS A 153 -1.42 1.64 -7.66
N ASP A 154 -2.18 1.21 -6.68
CA ASP A 154 -2.18 -0.15 -6.17
C ASP A 154 -3.46 -0.87 -6.62
N PHE A 155 -3.45 -2.18 -6.59
CA PHE A 155 -4.63 -2.95 -6.94
C PHE A 155 -4.64 -4.31 -6.24
N LYS A 156 -5.84 -4.80 -5.98
CA LYS A 156 -6.08 -6.11 -5.35
C LYS A 156 -6.69 -7.06 -6.36
N VAL A 157 -6.15 -8.28 -6.41
CA VAL A 157 -6.70 -9.36 -7.22
C VAL A 157 -6.87 -10.63 -6.38
N VAL A 158 -7.98 -11.32 -6.58
CA VAL A 158 -8.25 -12.66 -6.03
C VAL A 158 -8.13 -13.66 -7.16
N LEU A 159 -7.14 -14.54 -7.08
CA LEU A 159 -6.87 -15.56 -8.09
C LEU A 159 -7.88 -16.73 -8.01
N ALA A 160 -7.91 -17.56 -9.03
CA ALA A 160 -8.86 -18.69 -9.15
C ALA A 160 -8.80 -19.71 -7.99
N ASP A 161 -7.68 -19.80 -7.27
CA ASP A 161 -7.51 -20.64 -6.07
C ASP A 161 -7.91 -19.93 -4.75
N GLY A 162 -8.41 -18.70 -4.83
CA GLY A 162 -8.75 -17.84 -3.69
C GLY A 162 -7.55 -17.13 -3.07
N THR A 163 -6.34 -17.27 -3.64
CA THR A 163 -5.17 -16.49 -3.21
C THR A 163 -5.41 -15.02 -3.49
N THR A 164 -5.22 -14.18 -2.48
CA THR A 164 -5.34 -12.73 -2.61
C THR A 164 -3.97 -12.09 -2.79
N VAL A 165 -3.85 -11.22 -3.79
CA VAL A 165 -2.63 -10.49 -4.11
C VAL A 165 -2.90 -8.99 -4.11
N TRP A 166 -2.18 -8.24 -3.29
CA TRP A 166 -2.14 -6.77 -3.35
C TRP A 166 -0.91 -6.37 -4.13
N MET A 167 -1.11 -5.70 -5.25
CA MET A 167 -0.06 -5.23 -6.15
C MET A 167 0.23 -3.77 -5.90
N ASN A 168 1.50 -3.41 -5.72
CA ASN A 168 1.93 -2.02 -5.58
C ASN A 168 2.05 -1.33 -6.96
N ALA A 169 2.37 -0.03 -6.98
CA ALA A 169 2.61 0.72 -8.20
C ALA A 169 3.74 0.09 -9.05
N GLU A 170 3.62 0.22 -10.38
CA GLU A 170 4.60 -0.32 -11.35
C GLU A 170 4.83 -1.84 -11.22
N THR A 171 3.77 -2.59 -10.99
CA THR A 171 3.83 -4.04 -10.79
C THR A 171 3.07 -4.77 -11.89
N THR A 172 3.66 -5.85 -12.38
CA THR A 172 3.03 -6.80 -13.30
C THR A 172 2.96 -8.17 -12.62
N LEU A 173 1.79 -8.79 -12.67
CA LEU A 173 1.54 -10.15 -12.22
C LEU A 173 1.07 -10.99 -13.39
N ASP A 174 1.84 -12.02 -13.74
CA ASP A 174 1.44 -13.03 -14.73
C ASP A 174 0.89 -14.25 -13.99
N TYR A 175 -0.34 -14.65 -14.30
CA TYR A 175 -1.02 -15.76 -13.64
C TYR A 175 -1.91 -16.52 -14.62
N PRO A 176 -2.09 -17.85 -14.46
CA PRO A 176 -2.97 -18.65 -15.31
C PRO A 176 -4.44 -18.43 -14.93
N THR A 177 -5.35 -18.57 -15.90
CA THR A 177 -6.81 -18.53 -15.68
C THR A 177 -7.30 -19.60 -14.72
N ARG A 178 -6.58 -20.74 -14.60
CA ARG A 178 -6.70 -21.75 -13.55
C ARG A 178 -5.36 -22.43 -13.33
N PHE A 179 -5.12 -22.89 -12.14
CA PHE A 179 -3.93 -23.68 -11.84
C PHE A 179 -4.13 -25.13 -12.22
N GLU A 180 -3.20 -25.69 -12.99
CA GLU A 180 -3.18 -27.09 -13.41
C GLU A 180 -1.89 -27.79 -12.96
N GLY A 181 -1.95 -29.13 -12.85
CA GLY A 181 -0.80 -29.94 -12.43
C GLY A 181 -0.53 -29.88 -10.93
N ASN A 182 0.73 -30.04 -10.54
CA ASN A 182 1.14 -30.25 -9.15
C ASN A 182 1.56 -28.96 -8.42
N THR A 183 1.51 -27.81 -9.10
CA THR A 183 1.94 -26.52 -8.53
C THR A 183 1.05 -25.38 -9.02
N ARG A 184 0.94 -24.33 -8.21
CA ARG A 184 0.31 -23.07 -8.55
C ARG A 184 1.42 -22.03 -8.80
N HIS A 185 1.62 -21.64 -10.04
CA HIS A 185 2.75 -20.82 -10.44
C HIS A 185 2.30 -19.45 -10.95
N VAL A 186 2.95 -18.39 -10.45
CA VAL A 186 2.78 -17.00 -10.91
C VAL A 186 4.14 -16.34 -11.08
N LYS A 187 4.21 -15.33 -11.95
CA LYS A 187 5.41 -14.49 -12.11
C LYS A 187 5.11 -13.07 -11.68
N LEU A 188 6.04 -12.47 -10.98
CA LEU A 188 5.94 -11.11 -10.48
C LEU A 188 7.10 -10.27 -11.00
N LYS A 189 6.79 -9.09 -11.51
CA LYS A 189 7.74 -8.00 -11.73
C LYS A 189 7.21 -6.77 -10.99
N GLY A 190 7.89 -6.34 -9.95
CA GLY A 190 7.42 -5.26 -9.09
C GLY A 190 7.34 -5.65 -7.61
N GLU A 191 6.32 -5.20 -6.92
CA GLU A 191 6.10 -5.46 -5.49
C GLU A 191 4.68 -5.93 -5.24
N ALA A 192 4.51 -7.02 -4.50
CA ALA A 192 3.20 -7.51 -4.10
C ALA A 192 3.22 -8.17 -2.72
N TYR A 193 2.10 -8.06 -2.03
CA TYR A 193 1.79 -8.83 -0.83
C TYR A 193 0.84 -9.96 -1.20
N PHE A 194 1.18 -11.18 -0.80
CA PHE A 194 0.41 -12.39 -1.08
C PHE A 194 -0.18 -12.95 0.22
N LYS A 195 -1.48 -13.22 0.19
CA LYS A 195 -2.14 -14.07 1.17
C LYS A 195 -2.57 -15.34 0.45
N VAL A 196 -1.68 -16.34 0.49
CA VAL A 196 -1.84 -17.57 -0.27
C VAL A 196 -2.80 -18.52 0.41
N THR A 197 -3.78 -19.01 -0.34
CA THR A 197 -4.72 -20.05 0.09
C THR A 197 -3.97 -21.33 0.45
N LYS A 198 -4.31 -21.89 1.62
CA LYS A 198 -3.65 -23.10 2.12
C LYS A 198 -4.01 -24.33 1.27
N ASP A 199 -3.03 -24.87 0.59
CA ASP A 199 -3.10 -26.15 -0.14
C ASP A 199 -1.72 -26.82 -0.15
N PRO A 200 -1.47 -27.76 0.79
CA PRO A 200 -0.20 -28.49 0.85
C PRO A 200 0.04 -29.43 -0.31
N SER A 201 -1.01 -29.83 -1.03
CA SER A 201 -0.91 -30.77 -2.17
C SER A 201 -0.40 -30.09 -3.43
N HIS A 202 -0.68 -28.78 -3.58
CA HIS A 202 -0.27 -27.99 -4.73
C HIS A 202 0.48 -26.73 -4.24
N PRO A 203 1.79 -26.80 -4.04
CA PRO A 203 2.60 -25.65 -3.63
C PRO A 203 2.39 -24.43 -4.53
N PHE A 204 2.34 -23.24 -3.92
CA PHE A 204 2.26 -21.99 -4.64
C PHE A 204 3.67 -21.41 -4.83
N ILE A 205 4.01 -21.04 -6.06
CA ILE A 205 5.33 -20.55 -6.44
C ILE A 205 5.20 -19.15 -7.00
N VAL A 206 5.89 -18.19 -6.36
CA VAL A 206 6.08 -16.85 -6.90
C VAL A 206 7.48 -16.77 -7.49
N GLU A 207 7.56 -16.57 -8.80
CA GLU A 207 8.81 -16.36 -9.51
C GLU A 207 9.04 -14.87 -9.72
N VAL A 208 10.24 -14.42 -9.38
CA VAL A 208 10.78 -13.11 -9.75
C VAL A 208 12.12 -13.32 -10.44
N ASP A 209 12.64 -12.30 -11.12
CA ASP A 209 13.92 -12.40 -11.83
C ASP A 209 15.03 -12.93 -10.91
N GLY A 210 15.56 -14.12 -11.20
CA GLY A 210 16.64 -14.76 -10.47
C GLY A 210 16.28 -15.36 -9.09
N MET A 211 14.99 -15.39 -8.69
CA MET A 211 14.57 -15.93 -7.40
C MET A 211 13.18 -16.57 -7.47
N GLN A 212 12.95 -17.61 -6.67
CA GLN A 212 11.64 -18.22 -6.46
C GLN A 212 11.30 -18.31 -4.97
N ALA A 213 10.02 -18.08 -4.66
CA ALA A 213 9.44 -18.32 -3.34
C ALA A 213 8.38 -19.40 -3.44
N LYS A 214 8.52 -20.51 -2.70
CA LYS A 214 7.60 -21.65 -2.68
C LYS A 214 6.92 -21.76 -1.32
N VAL A 215 5.59 -21.80 -1.32
CA VAL A 215 4.77 -21.78 -0.10
C VAL A 215 3.60 -22.78 -0.20
N LEU A 216 3.00 -23.14 0.95
CA LEU A 216 1.85 -24.05 1.04
C LEU A 216 0.57 -23.37 1.57
N GLY A 217 0.65 -22.10 1.98
CA GLY A 217 -0.44 -21.35 2.58
C GLY A 217 0.14 -20.34 3.58
N THR A 218 0.54 -19.20 3.10
CA THR A 218 1.52 -18.31 3.72
C THR A 218 1.15 -16.86 3.42
N GLU A 219 1.42 -15.95 4.35
CA GLU A 219 1.41 -14.53 4.08
C GLU A 219 2.84 -14.03 3.89
N LEU A 220 3.14 -13.50 2.72
CA LEU A 220 4.48 -13.06 2.34
C LEU A 220 4.43 -11.79 1.48
N TYR A 221 5.50 -11.02 1.57
CA TYR A 221 5.75 -9.88 0.69
C TYR A 221 6.89 -10.23 -0.26
N VAL A 222 6.73 -9.92 -1.53
CA VAL A 222 7.71 -10.19 -2.58
C VAL A 222 8.02 -8.90 -3.32
N LYS A 223 9.33 -8.65 -3.52
CA LYS A 223 9.84 -7.53 -4.28
C LYS A 223 10.81 -8.02 -5.34
N GLY A 224 10.55 -7.64 -6.61
CA GLY A 224 11.39 -8.02 -7.73
C GLY A 224 11.28 -7.04 -8.90
N TYR A 225 12.11 -5.98 -8.89
CA TYR A 225 12.17 -5.01 -9.99
C TYR A 225 13.30 -5.28 -10.99
N GLY A 226 13.89 -6.45 -10.96
CA GLY A 226 14.98 -6.87 -11.86
C GLY A 226 15.98 -7.78 -11.15
N ALA A 227 17.09 -8.12 -11.81
CA ALA A 227 18.06 -9.12 -11.35
C ALA A 227 18.80 -8.77 -10.04
N LYS A 228 18.66 -7.57 -9.52
CA LYS A 228 19.31 -7.12 -8.29
C LYS A 228 18.30 -6.58 -7.29
N ASN A 229 18.58 -6.80 -5.99
CA ASN A 229 17.75 -6.33 -4.87
C ASN A 229 16.33 -6.94 -4.83
N ASN A 230 16.20 -8.19 -5.26
CA ASN A 230 14.97 -8.95 -5.07
C ASN A 230 14.90 -9.44 -3.62
N SER A 231 13.70 -9.45 -3.04
CA SER A 231 13.51 -9.93 -1.68
C SER A 231 12.17 -10.62 -1.47
N VAL A 232 12.16 -11.54 -0.51
CA VAL A 232 10.96 -12.19 0.01
C VAL A 232 10.97 -12.03 1.52
N ALA A 233 9.95 -11.41 2.06
CA ALA A 233 9.74 -11.26 3.49
C ALA A 233 8.58 -12.14 3.96
N LEU A 234 8.78 -12.91 5.01
CA LEU A 234 7.77 -13.80 5.56
C LEU A 234 7.04 -13.14 6.73
N VAL A 235 5.73 -12.99 6.57
CA VAL A 235 4.83 -12.44 7.60
C VAL A 235 4.23 -13.55 8.44
N ASN A 236 3.68 -14.61 7.82
CA ASN A 236 3.05 -15.72 8.53
C ASN A 236 3.20 -17.02 7.72
N GLY A 237 3.47 -18.12 8.40
CA GLY A 237 3.63 -19.45 7.81
C GLY A 237 5.10 -19.84 7.63
N SER A 238 5.44 -20.38 6.45
CA SER A 238 6.80 -20.75 6.05
C SER A 238 6.99 -20.57 4.56
N VAL A 239 8.20 -20.23 4.13
CA VAL A 239 8.56 -20.08 2.71
C VAL A 239 9.94 -20.66 2.44
N GLU A 240 10.03 -21.46 1.38
CA GLU A 240 11.29 -21.88 0.77
C GLU A 240 11.67 -20.86 -0.30
N VAL A 241 12.80 -20.19 -0.12
CA VAL A 241 13.33 -19.20 -1.07
C VAL A 241 14.56 -19.77 -1.76
N THR A 242 14.52 -19.82 -3.08
CA THR A 242 15.64 -20.27 -3.92
C THR A 242 16.17 -19.12 -4.76
N GLY A 243 17.43 -18.79 -4.58
CA GLY A 243 18.19 -17.90 -5.47
C GLY A 243 18.71 -18.71 -6.66
N LEU A 244 18.12 -18.50 -7.84
CA LEU A 244 18.41 -19.31 -9.03
C LEU A 244 19.84 -19.15 -9.50
N ASN A 245 20.35 -17.91 -9.51
CA ASN A 245 21.74 -17.61 -9.88
C ASN A 245 22.72 -17.98 -8.76
N ALA A 246 22.32 -17.79 -7.50
CA ALA A 246 23.09 -18.16 -6.32
C ALA A 246 23.18 -19.68 -6.13
N LYS A 247 22.28 -20.46 -6.75
CA LYS A 247 22.12 -21.92 -6.57
C LYS A 247 22.02 -22.29 -5.08
N LYS A 248 21.31 -21.47 -4.30
CA LYS A 248 21.16 -21.59 -2.86
C LYS A 248 19.69 -21.52 -2.50
N THR A 249 19.28 -22.38 -1.57
CA THR A 249 17.92 -22.40 -1.03
C THR A 249 17.96 -22.16 0.48
N VAL A 250 17.02 -21.37 1.00
CA VAL A 250 16.85 -21.09 2.41
C VAL A 250 15.38 -21.21 2.80
N MET A 251 15.15 -21.66 4.05
CA MET A 251 13.82 -21.62 4.66
C MET A 251 13.73 -20.40 5.56
N LEU A 252 12.64 -19.63 5.42
CA LEU A 252 12.36 -18.50 6.32
C LEU A 252 11.33 -18.88 7.37
N THR A 253 11.50 -18.27 8.53
CA THR A 253 10.50 -18.20 9.61
C THR A 253 9.88 -16.80 9.66
N PRO A 254 8.67 -16.63 10.24
CA PRO A 254 8.05 -15.31 10.38
C PRO A 254 9.00 -14.29 11.00
N GLY A 255 9.04 -13.08 10.43
CA GLY A 255 9.97 -12.04 10.84
C GLY A 255 11.31 -12.06 10.10
N GLN A 256 11.48 -12.90 9.07
CA GLN A 256 12.70 -12.95 8.27
C GLN A 256 12.47 -12.51 6.82
N GLU A 257 13.53 -11.96 6.23
CA GLU A 257 13.60 -11.59 4.81
C GLU A 257 14.81 -12.25 4.16
N ALA A 258 14.59 -12.92 3.03
CA ALA A 258 15.66 -13.33 2.12
C ALA A 258 15.86 -12.24 1.06
N ARG A 259 17.11 -11.85 0.83
CA ARG A 259 17.52 -10.90 -0.21
C ARG A 259 18.42 -11.57 -1.20
N CYS A 260 18.08 -11.44 -2.48
CA CYS A 260 18.88 -11.93 -3.59
C CYS A 260 19.49 -10.75 -4.35
N ASN A 261 20.82 -10.71 -4.40
CA ASN A 261 21.57 -9.70 -5.15
C ASN A 261 22.52 -10.40 -6.15
N GLY A 262 21.95 -10.74 -7.31
CA GLY A 262 22.68 -11.53 -8.32
C GLY A 262 22.99 -12.95 -7.81
N ASN A 263 24.28 -13.22 -7.54
CA ASN A 263 24.75 -14.54 -7.11
C ASN A 263 24.76 -14.75 -5.59
N ASP A 264 24.30 -13.76 -4.81
CA ASP A 264 24.26 -13.86 -3.35
C ASP A 264 22.83 -13.96 -2.85
N LEU A 265 22.59 -14.85 -1.87
CA LEU A 265 21.34 -15.01 -1.15
C LEU A 265 21.61 -14.94 0.35
N SER A 266 21.14 -13.88 0.99
CA SER A 266 21.29 -13.60 2.41
C SER A 266 19.93 -13.56 3.12
N VAL A 267 19.93 -13.83 4.43
CA VAL A 267 18.74 -13.78 5.29
C VAL A 267 19.00 -12.83 6.44
N ALA A 268 18.01 -11.99 6.76
CA ALA A 268 18.06 -11.06 7.89
C ALA A 268 16.72 -11.04 8.63
N ASP A 269 16.76 -10.76 9.92
CA ASP A 269 15.56 -10.50 10.72
C ASP A 269 15.05 -9.09 10.40
N ILE A 270 13.73 -8.96 10.30
CA ILE A 270 13.04 -7.73 9.92
C ILE A 270 11.81 -7.48 10.77
N ASN A 271 11.36 -6.22 10.81
CA ASN A 271 10.02 -5.88 11.26
C ASN A 271 9.03 -6.03 10.10
N THR A 272 8.12 -7.01 10.19
CA THR A 272 7.13 -7.31 9.15
C THR A 272 6.00 -6.29 9.06
N ASP A 273 5.79 -5.46 10.08
CA ASP A 273 4.75 -4.41 10.08
C ASP A 273 4.94 -3.44 8.90
N VAL A 274 6.21 -3.20 8.50
CA VAL A 274 6.54 -2.37 7.33
C VAL A 274 5.80 -2.82 6.08
N TYR A 275 5.64 -4.14 5.90
CA TYR A 275 5.01 -4.72 4.71
C TYR A 275 3.49 -4.79 4.78
N THR A 276 2.90 -4.67 5.96
CA THR A 276 1.44 -4.63 6.13
C THR A 276 0.90 -3.21 5.99
N TYR A 277 1.63 -2.21 6.49
CA TYR A 277 1.19 -0.82 6.47
C TYR A 277 0.91 -0.29 5.06
N TRP A 278 1.71 -0.63 4.05
CA TRP A 278 1.46 -0.13 2.69
C TRP A 278 0.16 -0.69 2.11
N ARG A 279 -0.14 -1.96 2.37
CA ARG A 279 -1.41 -2.60 1.99
C ARG A 279 -2.60 -1.85 2.61
N ASP A 280 -2.42 -1.38 3.83
CA ASP A 280 -3.45 -0.66 4.59
C ASP A 280 -3.51 0.84 4.24
N GLY A 281 -2.74 1.29 3.24
CA GLY A 281 -2.77 2.65 2.70
C GLY A 281 -1.80 3.63 3.34
N TYR A 282 -0.74 3.13 3.98
CA TYR A 282 0.28 3.96 4.63
C TYR A 282 1.66 3.77 3.99
N PHE A 283 2.46 4.81 4.00
CA PHE A 283 3.90 4.70 3.92
C PHE A 283 4.47 4.57 5.33
N TYR A 284 5.15 3.49 5.60
CA TYR A 284 5.89 3.29 6.83
C TYR A 284 7.29 2.81 6.51
N PHE A 285 8.27 3.59 6.93
CA PHE A 285 9.68 3.27 6.78
C PHE A 285 10.33 3.33 8.16
N ASP A 286 11.01 2.26 8.52
CA ASP A 286 11.76 2.17 9.76
C ASP A 286 13.23 2.03 9.45
N ASP A 287 14.02 3.03 9.85
CA ASP A 287 15.47 3.05 9.64
C ASP A 287 15.88 2.70 8.20
N GLN A 288 15.25 3.37 7.21
CA GLN A 288 15.55 3.17 5.80
C GLN A 288 16.39 4.33 5.24
N PRO A 289 17.29 4.08 4.26
CA PRO A 289 17.99 5.17 3.59
C PRO A 289 16.99 6.07 2.86
N LEU A 290 17.19 7.39 2.93
CA LEU A 290 16.30 8.38 2.32
C LEU A 290 16.09 8.13 0.83
N SER A 291 17.12 7.63 0.12
CA SER A 291 17.00 7.24 -1.29
C SER A 291 15.96 6.15 -1.53
N ALA A 292 15.80 5.19 -0.62
CA ALA A 292 14.77 4.15 -0.72
C ALA A 292 13.38 4.72 -0.44
N VAL A 293 13.24 5.58 0.58
CA VAL A 293 11.99 6.28 0.90
C VAL A 293 11.53 7.14 -0.27
N MET A 294 12.43 7.96 -0.81
CA MET A 294 12.11 8.84 -1.94
C MET A 294 11.83 8.06 -3.23
N GLY A 295 12.44 6.90 -3.42
CA GLY A 295 12.12 6.00 -4.52
C GLY A 295 10.67 5.51 -4.49
N GLN A 296 10.14 5.18 -3.32
CA GLN A 296 8.74 4.78 -3.14
C GLN A 296 7.79 5.98 -3.35
N ILE A 297 8.12 7.15 -2.78
CA ILE A 297 7.35 8.39 -2.95
C ILE A 297 7.31 8.78 -4.43
N SER A 298 8.45 8.71 -5.14
CA SER A 298 8.55 8.98 -6.57
C SER A 298 7.58 8.12 -7.41
N LYS A 299 7.56 6.83 -7.15
CA LYS A 299 6.68 5.88 -7.84
C LYS A 299 5.20 6.13 -7.55
N TRP A 300 4.88 6.46 -6.30
CA TRP A 300 3.49 6.66 -5.90
C TRP A 300 2.90 7.97 -6.42
N TYR A 301 3.67 9.07 -6.33
CA TYR A 301 3.20 10.40 -6.77
C TYR A 301 3.56 10.73 -8.22
N ASN A 302 4.23 9.84 -8.93
CA ASN A 302 4.74 10.08 -10.29
C ASN A 302 5.58 11.35 -10.37
N VAL A 303 6.48 11.55 -9.42
CA VAL A 303 7.37 12.72 -9.33
C VAL A 303 8.82 12.31 -9.48
N LYS A 304 9.64 13.19 -10.01
CA LYS A 304 11.09 13.01 -10.04
C LYS A 304 11.69 13.39 -8.69
N VAL A 305 12.82 12.79 -8.34
CA VAL A 305 13.56 13.13 -7.12
C VAL A 305 15.01 13.49 -7.51
N ASP A 306 15.41 14.68 -7.10
CA ASP A 306 16.75 15.19 -7.28
C ASP A 306 17.43 15.42 -5.93
N PHE A 307 18.54 14.74 -5.70
CA PHE A 307 19.39 14.93 -4.53
C PHE A 307 20.51 15.92 -4.87
N GLU A 308 20.29 17.20 -4.62
CA GLU A 308 21.35 18.21 -4.79
C GLU A 308 22.52 17.91 -3.85
N ASN A 309 22.25 17.47 -2.63
CA ASN A 309 23.23 16.93 -1.70
C ASN A 309 23.21 15.39 -1.72
N LYS A 310 24.13 14.79 -2.46
CA LYS A 310 24.21 13.33 -2.62
C LYS A 310 24.43 12.56 -1.31
N LYS A 311 25.00 13.20 -0.27
CA LYS A 311 25.23 12.57 1.04
C LYS A 311 23.90 12.26 1.77
N LEU A 312 22.84 12.98 1.46
CA LEU A 312 21.52 12.75 2.04
C LEU A 312 20.86 11.44 1.57
N ARG A 313 21.33 10.86 0.44
CA ARG A 313 20.80 9.59 -0.07
C ARG A 313 20.87 8.45 0.94
N ASP A 314 21.94 8.43 1.73
CA ASP A 314 22.25 7.35 2.67
C ASP A 314 21.83 7.69 4.11
N VAL A 315 21.31 8.89 4.35
CA VAL A 315 20.74 9.27 5.64
C VAL A 315 19.57 8.36 5.96
N ARG A 316 19.64 7.72 7.12
CA ARG A 316 18.60 6.79 7.56
C ARG A 316 17.48 7.57 8.24
N VAL A 317 16.26 7.29 7.80
CA VAL A 317 15.07 7.99 8.29
C VAL A 317 14.00 7.00 8.72
N ARG A 318 13.20 7.44 9.69
CA ARG A 318 11.93 6.81 10.04
C ARG A 318 10.83 7.75 9.55
N TYR A 319 9.92 7.22 8.74
CA TYR A 319 8.91 8.03 8.08
C TYR A 319 7.57 7.28 8.06
N PHE A 320 6.50 7.97 8.44
CA PHE A 320 5.13 7.48 8.41
C PHE A 320 4.22 8.51 7.76
N PHE A 321 3.37 8.05 6.84
CA PHE A 321 2.54 8.95 6.05
C PHE A 321 1.36 8.21 5.40
N VAL A 322 0.20 8.89 5.27
CA VAL A 322 -0.98 8.33 4.58
C VAL A 322 -0.83 8.50 3.08
N ARG A 323 -0.95 7.41 2.33
CA ARG A 323 -0.73 7.40 0.86
C ARG A 323 -1.75 8.21 0.05
N THR A 324 -2.94 8.43 0.63
CA THR A 324 -4.01 9.22 -0.02
C THR A 324 -3.85 10.73 0.11
N GLU A 325 -2.91 11.20 0.93
CA GLU A 325 -2.61 12.63 1.05
C GLU A 325 -1.73 13.12 -0.09
N SER A 326 -1.56 14.45 -0.21
CA SER A 326 -0.79 15.06 -1.29
C SER A 326 0.73 14.92 -1.13
N VAL A 327 1.46 15.05 -2.21
CA VAL A 327 2.93 15.03 -2.20
C VAL A 327 3.52 16.20 -1.43
N GLU A 328 2.84 17.36 -1.40
CA GLU A 328 3.23 18.53 -0.62
C GLU A 328 3.17 18.22 0.88
N ARG A 329 2.15 17.47 1.31
CA ARG A 329 2.04 17.03 2.70
C ARG A 329 3.17 16.04 3.05
N ALA A 330 3.50 15.12 2.14
CA ALA A 330 4.64 14.21 2.30
C ALA A 330 5.94 15.01 2.51
N VAL A 331 6.20 16.00 1.65
CA VAL A 331 7.38 16.88 1.75
C VAL A 331 7.39 17.69 3.03
N ALA A 332 6.25 18.26 3.44
CA ALA A 332 6.14 19.00 4.69
C ALA A 332 6.54 18.17 5.92
N ILE A 333 6.21 16.86 5.92
CA ILE A 333 6.60 15.94 6.99
C ILE A 333 8.11 15.67 6.97
N LEU A 334 8.72 15.49 5.79
CA LEU A 334 10.17 15.32 5.68
C LEU A 334 10.92 16.56 6.24
N ASN A 335 10.44 17.76 5.93
CA ASN A 335 11.02 19.01 6.45
C ASN A 335 10.91 19.14 7.98
N ARG A 336 9.91 18.52 8.62
CA ARG A 336 9.81 18.51 10.11
C ARG A 336 10.98 17.76 10.77
N MET A 337 11.68 16.91 10.07
CA MET A 337 12.86 16.20 10.60
C MET A 337 14.05 17.14 10.83
N LYS A 338 14.08 18.32 10.18
CA LYS A 338 15.13 19.35 10.31
C LYS A 338 16.55 18.85 10.03
N ILE A 339 16.69 17.80 9.21
CA ILE A 339 17.97 17.21 8.77
C ILE A 339 18.24 17.47 7.29
N MET A 340 17.24 17.99 6.58
CA MET A 340 17.28 18.31 5.16
C MET A 340 16.29 19.42 4.86
N ASP A 341 16.45 20.06 3.71
CA ASP A 341 15.47 20.99 3.14
C ASP A 341 14.91 20.36 1.84
N VAL A 342 13.60 20.15 1.82
CA VAL A 342 12.90 19.48 0.70
C VAL A 342 11.91 20.46 0.10
N THR A 343 12.03 20.69 -1.21
CA THR A 343 11.14 21.57 -1.98
C THR A 343 10.57 20.87 -3.19
N ILE A 344 9.41 21.32 -3.68
CA ILE A 344 8.82 20.83 -4.92
C ILE A 344 8.83 21.97 -5.93
N SER A 345 9.30 21.66 -7.14
CA SER A 345 9.24 22.56 -8.28
C SER A 345 8.75 21.80 -9.52
N GLY A 346 7.57 22.16 -10.02
CA GLY A 346 6.90 21.38 -11.04
C GLY A 346 6.69 19.92 -10.61
N ASN A 347 7.19 18.97 -11.40
CA ASN A 347 7.10 17.53 -11.10
C ASN A 347 8.40 16.96 -10.47
N THR A 348 9.17 17.79 -9.76
CA THR A 348 10.46 17.36 -9.16
C THR A 348 10.53 17.77 -7.70
N ILE A 349 10.88 16.80 -6.84
CA ILE A 349 11.25 17.01 -5.44
C ILE A 349 12.78 17.22 -5.40
N HIS A 350 13.20 18.37 -4.86
CA HIS A 350 14.61 18.72 -4.65
C HIS A 350 14.96 18.54 -3.17
N ILE A 351 16.07 17.88 -2.90
CA ILE A 351 16.55 17.55 -1.54
C ILE A 351 17.94 18.17 -1.36
N LYS A 352 18.03 19.15 -0.43
CA LYS A 352 19.23 19.96 -0.13
C LYS A 352 19.81 19.64 1.23
#